data_ea395ebe1e0436150c1c32abd7f90860
#
_entry.id   ea395ebe1e0436150c1c32abd7f90860
#
_cell.length_a   1.000
_cell.length_b   1.000
_cell.length_c   1.000
_cell.angle_alpha   90.00
_cell.angle_beta   90.00
_cell.angle_gamma   90.00
#
_symmetry.space_group_name_H-M   'P 1'
#
loop_
_entity.id
_entity.type
_entity.pdbx_description
1 polymer ?
#
loop_
_entity_poly.entity_id
_entity_poly.type
_entity_poly.pdbx_seq_one_letter_code
_entity_poly.pdbx_strand_id
1 'polypeptide(L)'
;MVGFARLITDHVTFGYLTDVYVLSEHQGRGLGRWMMQCLNEVVSEWPMLRRCILFTRGETAARMYRKTIGMMEWDGQKAGLIFMERPGPGKRIPQGDGTEKEDKSV
;
A
#
# COMPACT_ATOMS: atom_id res chain seq x y z
N MET A 1 -16.11 -14.81 5.85
CA MET A 1 -14.88 -14.09 5.48
C MET A 1 -14.31 -13.42 6.71
N VAL A 2 -13.04 -13.62 6.96
CA VAL A 2 -12.39 -12.97 8.11
C VAL A 2 -11.48 -11.83 7.69
N GLY A 3 -11.10 -11.76 6.42
CA GLY A 3 -10.29 -10.66 5.91
C GLY A 3 -10.10 -10.80 4.42
N PHE A 4 -9.53 -9.76 3.80
CA PHE A 4 -9.22 -9.83 2.39
C PHE A 4 -8.18 -8.77 2.05
N ALA A 5 -7.59 -8.93 0.87
CA ALA A 5 -6.70 -7.94 0.29
C ALA A 5 -6.96 -7.91 -1.21
N ARG A 6 -6.73 -6.76 -1.81
CA ARG A 6 -6.96 -6.60 -3.24
C ARG A 6 -5.65 -6.22 -3.92
N LEU A 7 -5.35 -6.89 -5.00
CA LEU A 7 -4.18 -6.56 -5.80
C LEU A 7 -4.64 -6.16 -7.19
N ILE A 8 -4.32 -4.95 -7.59
CA ILE A 8 -4.60 -4.46 -8.93
C ILE A 8 -3.33 -4.64 -9.73
N THR A 9 -3.39 -5.40 -10.83
CA THR A 9 -2.16 -5.82 -11.48
C THR A 9 -2.41 -6.15 -12.94
N ASP A 10 -1.34 -6.07 -13.74
CA ASP A 10 -1.36 -6.58 -15.10
C ASP A 10 -0.88 -8.05 -15.14
N HIS A 11 -0.66 -8.64 -13.98
CA HIS A 11 -0.19 -10.02 -13.81
C HIS A 11 1.21 -10.28 -14.37
N VAL A 12 1.94 -9.26 -14.73
CA VAL A 12 3.26 -9.42 -15.35
C VAL A 12 4.28 -8.51 -14.71
N THR A 13 4.05 -7.19 -14.73
CA THR A 13 5.11 -6.25 -14.37
C THR A 13 4.80 -5.42 -13.14
N PHE A 14 3.54 -5.29 -12.76
CA PHE A 14 3.15 -4.30 -11.76
C PHE A 14 2.05 -4.84 -10.87
N GLY A 15 2.10 -4.50 -9.60
CA GLY A 15 1.03 -4.77 -8.65
C GLY A 15 0.80 -3.59 -7.72
N TYR A 16 -0.45 -3.30 -7.43
CA TYR A 16 -0.82 -2.31 -6.43
C TYR A 16 -1.70 -2.99 -5.41
N LEU A 17 -1.17 -3.14 -4.19
CA LEU A 17 -1.89 -3.78 -3.10
C LEU A 17 -2.72 -2.73 -2.38
N THR A 18 -4.00 -2.99 -2.24
CA THR A 18 -4.91 -2.06 -1.61
C THR A 18 -6.00 -2.83 -0.86
N ASP A 19 -6.73 -2.12 0.00
CA ASP A 19 -7.86 -2.68 0.73
C ASP A 19 -7.49 -3.93 1.54
N VAL A 20 -6.33 -3.91 2.18
CA VAL A 20 -5.95 -4.99 3.07
C VAL A 20 -6.75 -4.85 4.35
N TYR A 21 -7.50 -5.88 4.72
CA TYR A 21 -8.42 -5.77 5.82
C TYR A 21 -8.62 -7.10 6.51
N VAL A 22 -8.64 -7.07 7.84
CA VAL A 22 -9.02 -8.22 8.67
C VAL A 22 -10.14 -7.75 9.57
N LEU A 23 -11.22 -8.52 9.65
CA LEU A 23 -12.34 -8.15 10.49
C LEU A 23 -11.89 -7.97 11.93
N SER A 24 -12.46 -6.99 12.62
CA SER A 24 -11.94 -6.58 13.91
C SER A 24 -11.93 -7.72 14.93
N GLU A 25 -12.91 -8.60 14.89
CA GLU A 25 -12.94 -9.69 15.85
C GLU A 25 -11.91 -10.76 15.53
N HIS A 26 -11.24 -10.70 14.42
CA HIS A 26 -10.21 -11.64 14.06
C HIS A 26 -8.82 -11.03 14.02
N GLN A 27 -8.70 -9.76 14.36
CA GLN A 27 -7.39 -9.10 14.40
C GLN A 27 -6.59 -9.59 15.60
N GLY A 28 -5.28 -9.39 15.54
CA GLY A 28 -4.40 -9.80 16.61
C GLY A 28 -4.01 -11.26 16.59
N ARG A 29 -4.37 -11.99 15.55
CA ARG A 29 -4.04 -13.42 15.44
C ARG A 29 -3.02 -13.68 14.34
N GLY A 30 -2.40 -12.66 13.80
CA GLY A 30 -1.42 -12.85 12.74
C GLY A 30 -1.98 -13.09 11.36
N LEU A 31 -3.29 -12.86 11.16
CA LEU A 31 -3.91 -13.15 9.87
C LEU A 31 -3.43 -12.20 8.79
N GLY A 32 -3.23 -10.93 9.11
CA GLY A 32 -2.70 -9.99 8.13
C GLY A 32 -1.31 -10.38 7.68
N ARG A 33 -0.46 -10.78 8.63
CA ARG A 33 0.87 -11.25 8.30
C ARG A 33 0.82 -12.50 7.43
N TRP A 34 -0.04 -13.43 7.78
CA TRP A 34 -0.19 -14.66 7.01
C TRP A 34 -0.65 -14.36 5.58
N MET A 35 -1.62 -13.45 5.43
CA MET A 35 -2.10 -13.05 4.12
C MET A 35 -0.98 -12.48 3.27
N MET A 36 -0.13 -11.64 3.88
CA MET A 36 0.97 -11.03 3.15
C MET A 36 2.03 -12.05 2.78
N GLN A 37 2.25 -13.04 3.62
CA GLN A 37 3.17 -14.12 3.28
C GLN A 37 2.65 -14.93 2.10
N CYS A 38 1.35 -15.19 2.06
CA CYS A 38 0.76 -15.87 0.92
C CYS A 38 0.88 -15.04 -0.35
N LEU A 39 0.64 -13.74 -0.26
CA LEU A 39 0.78 -12.87 -1.40
C LEU A 39 2.22 -12.83 -1.89
N ASN A 40 3.16 -12.83 -0.96
CA ASN A 40 4.56 -12.84 -1.35
C ASN A 40 4.91 -14.09 -2.16
N GLU A 41 4.34 -15.23 -1.80
CA GLU A 41 4.57 -16.44 -2.57
C GLU A 41 4.05 -16.29 -3.99
N VAL A 42 2.89 -15.67 -4.14
CA VAL A 42 2.29 -15.50 -5.46
C VAL A 42 3.14 -14.58 -6.32
N VAL A 43 3.48 -13.39 -5.81
CA VAL A 43 4.19 -12.42 -6.64
C VAL A 43 5.64 -12.83 -6.88
N SER A 44 6.19 -13.66 -6.01
CA SER A 44 7.57 -14.13 -6.20
C SER A 44 7.69 -15.04 -7.42
N GLU A 45 6.58 -15.54 -7.91
CA GLU A 45 6.62 -16.36 -9.11
C GLU A 45 6.41 -15.56 -10.38
N TRP A 46 6.35 -14.25 -10.30
CA TRP A 46 6.21 -13.41 -11.49
C TRP A 46 7.58 -12.86 -11.87
N PRO A 47 8.29 -13.52 -12.78
CA PRO A 47 9.68 -13.16 -13.06
C PRO A 47 9.86 -11.78 -13.66
N MET A 48 8.82 -11.23 -14.27
CA MET A 48 8.90 -9.91 -14.88
C MET A 48 8.34 -8.82 -13.99
N LEU A 49 8.02 -9.12 -12.74
CA LEU A 49 7.49 -8.11 -11.83
C LEU A 49 8.55 -7.06 -11.57
N ARG A 50 8.25 -5.83 -11.89
CA ARG A 50 9.18 -4.72 -11.68
C ARG A 50 8.89 -4.00 -10.39
N ARG A 51 7.63 -3.92 -9.99
CA ARG A 51 7.27 -3.13 -8.82
C ARG A 51 5.94 -3.59 -8.26
N CYS A 52 5.89 -3.72 -6.95
CA CYS A 52 4.65 -3.89 -6.23
C CYS A 52 4.58 -2.76 -5.21
N ILE A 53 3.52 -1.99 -5.22
CA ILE A 53 3.43 -0.82 -4.35
C ILE A 53 2.25 -0.94 -3.41
N LEU A 54 2.33 -0.19 -2.30
CA LEU A 54 1.20 -0.01 -1.40
C LEU A 54 1.37 1.31 -0.68
N PHE A 55 0.27 1.80 -0.11
CA PHE A 55 0.31 2.93 0.80
C PHE A 55 -0.15 2.44 2.16
N THR A 56 0.50 2.88 3.22
CA THR A 56 0.13 2.47 4.55
C THR A 56 0.31 3.63 5.51
N ARG A 57 -0.31 3.54 6.67
CA ARG A 57 -0.16 4.54 7.72
C ARG A 57 0.45 3.88 8.93
N GLY A 58 1.40 4.59 9.54
CA GLY A 58 1.95 4.15 10.80
C GLY A 58 3.04 3.12 10.68
N GLU A 59 3.90 3.13 11.66
CA GLU A 59 5.10 2.33 11.60
C GLU A 59 4.81 0.85 11.85
N THR A 60 3.77 0.55 12.63
CA THR A 60 3.44 -0.84 12.91
C THR A 60 3.10 -1.61 11.64
N ALA A 61 2.21 -1.02 10.82
CA ALA A 61 1.85 -1.66 9.58
C ALA A 61 3.03 -1.70 8.61
N ALA A 62 3.79 -0.61 8.53
CA ALA A 62 4.94 -0.58 7.64
C ALA A 62 5.96 -1.66 7.99
N ARG A 63 6.17 -1.87 9.29
CA ARG A 63 7.10 -2.93 9.72
C ARG A 63 6.61 -4.30 9.29
N MET A 64 5.32 -4.54 9.40
CA MET A 64 4.76 -5.81 8.99
C MET A 64 4.97 -6.04 7.49
N TYR A 65 4.74 -5.02 6.68
CA TYR A 65 4.95 -5.16 5.24
C TYR A 65 6.41 -5.36 4.88
N ARG A 66 7.32 -4.69 5.58
CA ARG A 66 8.74 -4.91 5.33
C ARG A 66 9.13 -6.35 5.63
N LYS A 67 8.59 -6.92 6.69
CA LYS A 67 9.00 -8.26 7.12
C LYS A 67 8.35 -9.38 6.35
N THR A 68 7.17 -9.15 5.78
CA THR A 68 6.43 -10.23 5.14
C THR A 68 6.60 -10.29 3.64
N ILE A 69 6.54 -9.15 2.98
CA ILE A 69 6.57 -9.14 1.53
C ILE A 69 7.75 -8.33 0.99
N GLY A 70 8.61 -7.88 1.89
CA GLY A 70 9.83 -7.20 1.45
C GLY A 70 9.65 -5.79 0.96
N MET A 71 8.60 -5.11 1.43
CA MET A 71 8.42 -3.72 1.02
C MET A 71 9.52 -2.84 1.57
N MET A 72 9.87 -1.83 0.80
CA MET A 72 10.83 -0.82 1.21
C MET A 72 10.22 0.54 0.97
N GLU A 73 10.60 1.50 1.80
CA GLU A 73 10.15 2.86 1.55
C GLU A 73 10.75 3.38 0.26
N TRP A 74 9.92 4.05 -0.52
CA TRP A 74 10.35 4.56 -1.81
C TRP A 74 10.66 6.04 -1.67
N ASP A 75 11.86 6.42 -2.05
CA ASP A 75 12.25 7.81 -2.03
C ASP A 75 12.30 8.31 -3.46
N GLY A 76 11.22 8.93 -3.89
CA GLY A 76 11.12 9.42 -5.25
C GLY A 76 12.11 10.54 -5.54
N GLN A 77 12.49 11.32 -4.52
CA GLN A 77 13.40 12.40 -4.76
C GLN A 77 14.79 11.88 -5.15
N LYS A 78 15.23 10.83 -4.52
CA LYS A 78 16.51 10.24 -4.91
C LYS A 78 16.45 9.68 -6.31
N ALA A 79 15.30 9.22 -6.73
CA ALA A 79 15.15 8.68 -8.08
C ALA A 79 14.85 9.77 -9.10
N GLY A 80 14.73 11.01 -8.68
CA GLY A 80 14.38 12.09 -9.60
C GLY A 80 12.90 12.07 -10.01
N LEU A 81 12.06 11.42 -9.22
CA LEU A 81 10.66 11.28 -9.56
C LEU A 81 9.80 11.98 -8.53
N ILE A 82 8.63 12.40 -8.93
CA ILE A 82 7.67 13.07 -8.07
C ILE A 82 6.36 12.30 -8.11
N PHE A 83 5.84 11.97 -6.94
CA PHE A 83 4.54 11.35 -6.85
C PHE A 83 3.46 12.41 -7.00
N MET A 84 2.51 12.19 -7.88
CA MET A 84 1.42 13.11 -8.09
C MET A 84 0.12 12.35 -8.11
N GLU A 85 -0.94 12.99 -7.61
CA GLU A 85 -2.27 12.42 -7.70
C GLU A 85 -3.27 13.51 -7.99
N ARG A 86 -4.33 13.15 -8.65
CA ARG A 86 -5.48 14.02 -8.81
C ARG A 86 -6.58 13.46 -7.93
N PRO A 87 -6.96 14.16 -6.84
CA PRO A 87 -8.01 13.64 -5.98
C PRO A 87 -9.35 13.65 -6.71
N GLY A 88 -10.14 12.65 -6.44
CA GLY A 88 -11.51 12.65 -6.94
C GLY A 88 -12.46 13.23 -5.90
N PRO A 89 -13.72 13.45 -6.26
CA PRO A 89 -14.69 14.05 -5.33
C PRO A 89 -14.93 13.16 -4.11
N GLY A 90 -14.60 11.90 -4.18
CA GLY A 90 -14.80 11.02 -3.03
C GLY A 90 -13.64 10.98 -2.06
N LYS A 91 -12.55 11.70 -2.34
CA LYS A 91 -11.41 11.66 -1.45
C LYS A 91 -11.68 12.52 -0.23
N ARG A 92 -11.48 11.92 0.94
CA ARG A 92 -11.70 12.63 2.19
C ARG A 92 -10.44 13.38 2.56
N ILE A 93 -10.59 14.66 2.91
CA ILE A 93 -9.47 15.47 3.34
C ILE A 93 -9.29 15.26 4.83
N PRO A 94 -8.08 14.96 5.32
CA PRO A 94 -7.88 14.76 6.74
C PRO A 94 -8.20 16.00 7.55
N GLN A 95 -8.74 15.79 8.75
CA GLN A 95 -9.03 16.88 9.64
C GLN A 95 -7.74 17.53 10.11
N GLY A 96 -7.81 18.80 10.29
CA GLY A 96 -6.66 19.52 10.80
C GLY A 96 -5.63 19.84 9.78
N ASP A 97 -5.81 19.40 8.59
CA ASP A 97 -4.86 19.66 7.55
C ASP A 97 -5.36 20.79 6.70
N GLY A 98 -5.77 21.82 7.32
CA GLY A 98 -6.38 22.90 6.59
C GLY A 98 -5.43 23.76 5.87
N THR A 99 -4.18 23.46 5.98
CA THR A 99 -3.24 24.31 5.37
C THR A 99 -3.10 24.07 3.92
N GLU A 100 -3.49 22.93 3.49
CA GLU A 100 -3.23 22.64 2.14
C GLU A 100 -3.95 23.53 1.23
N LYS A 101 -4.97 24.13 1.72
CA LYS A 101 -5.76 24.88 0.83
C LYS A 101 -5.06 26.00 0.21
N GLU A 102 -4.02 26.43 0.73
CA GLU A 102 -3.53 27.58 0.20
C GLU A 102 -2.72 27.47 -0.95
N ASP A 103 -2.41 26.34 -1.34
CA ASP A 103 -1.51 26.26 -2.44
C ASP A 103 -2.20 26.40 -3.72
N LYS A 104 -2.43 27.61 -4.09
CA LYS A 104 -2.95 27.87 -5.34
C LYS A 104 -1.95 28.36 -6.24
N SER A 105 -0.74 28.24 -5.91
CA SER A 105 0.28 28.94 -6.63
C SER A 105 0.71 28.25 -7.88
N VAL A 106 0.29 27.12 -8.10
CA VAL A 106 0.80 26.39 -9.26
C VAL A 106 0.32 26.94 -10.56
#